data_c79cfa6421213f698ed792013ef5f00d
#
_entry.id   c79cfa6421213f698ed792013ef5f00d
#
_cell.length_a   1.000
_cell.length_b   1.000
_cell.length_c   1.000
_cell.angle_alpha   90.00
_cell.angle_beta   90.00
_cell.angle_gamma   90.00
#
_symmetry.space_group_name_H-M   'P 1'
#
loop_
_entity.id
_entity.type
_entity.pdbx_description
1 polymer ?
#
loop_
_entity_poly.entity_id
_entity_poly.type
_entity_poly.pdbx_seq_one_letter_code
_entity_poly.pdbx_strand_id
1 'polypeptide(L)'
;MSRAASTTVRGFLGVESFGINAFEAHKGELLVVPHDELGEGEQQEELYLVVEGRARFVCDGETVELEPGEVLFARPGVRREAVALASPTMLLIVGGRPGEAYSPPIWASDWRTPDD
;
A
#
# COMPACT_ATOMS: atom_id res chain seq x y z
N MET A 1 11.79 5.43 -13.21
CA MET A 1 10.82 4.37 -12.85
C MET A 1 9.47 5.00 -12.58
N SER A 2 8.44 4.50 -13.23
CA SER A 2 7.09 5.04 -13.11
C SER A 2 6.43 4.60 -11.81
N ARG A 3 5.50 5.39 -11.34
CA ARG A 3 4.69 5.05 -10.18
C ARG A 3 3.43 4.30 -10.63
N ALA A 4 2.92 3.44 -9.76
CA ALA A 4 1.66 2.77 -10.02
C ALA A 4 0.49 3.75 -9.97
N ALA A 5 -0.55 3.45 -10.71
CA ALA A 5 -1.83 4.09 -10.52
C ALA A 5 -2.40 3.64 -9.17
N SER A 6 -3.07 4.54 -8.47
CA SER A 6 -3.65 4.21 -7.17
C SER A 6 -5.16 4.43 -7.17
N THR A 7 -5.87 3.60 -6.42
CA THR A 7 -7.30 3.72 -6.22
C THR A 7 -7.60 3.86 -4.73
N THR A 8 -8.32 4.92 -4.39
CA THR A 8 -8.68 5.22 -3.01
C THR A 8 -9.90 4.40 -2.62
N VAL A 9 -9.68 3.10 -2.40
CA VAL A 9 -10.78 2.17 -2.07
C VAL A 9 -11.52 2.62 -0.82
N ARG A 10 -10.78 3.05 0.19
CA ARG A 10 -11.35 3.53 1.45
C ARG A 10 -12.33 4.68 1.21
N GLY A 11 -11.90 5.71 0.50
CA GLY A 11 -12.74 6.87 0.25
C GLY A 11 -13.96 6.54 -0.59
N PHE A 12 -13.77 5.72 -1.61
CA PHE A 12 -14.85 5.35 -2.51
C PHE A 12 -15.95 4.54 -1.79
N LEU A 13 -15.56 3.62 -0.90
CA LEU A 13 -16.50 2.77 -0.18
C LEU A 13 -16.93 3.34 1.17
N GLY A 14 -16.28 4.39 1.65
CA GLY A 14 -16.60 4.98 2.94
C GLY A 14 -16.10 4.17 4.13
N VAL A 15 -15.02 3.42 3.95
CA VAL A 15 -14.42 2.66 5.05
C VAL A 15 -13.79 3.62 6.06
N GLU A 16 -14.12 3.47 7.33
CA GLU A 16 -13.65 4.37 8.39
C GLU A 16 -12.70 3.73 9.38
N SER A 17 -12.73 2.41 9.51
CA SER A 17 -11.99 1.71 10.57
C SER A 17 -10.54 1.42 10.22
N PHE A 18 -10.18 1.45 8.95
CA PHE A 18 -8.82 1.19 8.49
C PHE A 18 -8.61 1.83 7.13
N GLY A 19 -7.34 1.97 6.74
CA GLY A 19 -6.98 2.39 5.40
C GLY A 19 -6.97 1.20 4.46
N ILE A 20 -7.51 1.37 3.27
CA ILE A 20 -7.45 0.35 2.23
C ILE A 20 -7.33 1.02 0.87
N ASN A 21 -6.31 0.63 0.11
CA ASN A 21 -6.07 1.16 -1.23
C ASN A 21 -5.61 0.05 -2.16
N ALA A 22 -5.82 0.26 -3.44
CA ALA A 22 -5.32 -0.63 -4.48
C ALA A 22 -4.34 0.13 -5.36
N PHE A 23 -3.26 -0.55 -5.74
CA PHE A 23 -2.28 -0.02 -6.69
C PHE A 23 -2.14 -1.00 -7.84
N GLU A 24 -2.06 -0.46 -9.05
CA GLU A 24 -1.84 -1.26 -10.24
C GLU A 24 -0.65 -0.69 -11.00
N ALA A 25 0.19 -1.56 -11.48
CA ALA A 25 1.38 -1.15 -12.23
C ALA A 25 1.70 -2.16 -13.32
N HIS A 26 2.45 -1.69 -14.30
CA HIS A 26 3.03 -2.55 -15.32
C HIS A 26 4.42 -3.00 -14.88
N LYS A 27 4.89 -4.08 -15.49
CA LYS A 27 6.20 -4.63 -15.19
C LYS A 27 7.28 -3.54 -15.18
N GLY A 28 8.07 -3.51 -14.11
CA GLY A 28 9.15 -2.56 -13.92
C GLY A 28 8.76 -1.27 -13.21
N GLU A 29 7.48 -1.01 -13.03
CA GLU A 29 7.03 0.20 -12.33
C GLU A 29 6.93 -0.03 -10.83
N LEU A 30 7.06 1.06 -10.07
CA LEU A 30 6.91 0.99 -8.62
C LEU A 30 5.44 0.77 -8.25
N LEU A 31 5.21 -0.22 -7.39
CA LEU A 31 3.92 -0.43 -6.73
C LEU A 31 3.89 0.31 -5.40
N VAL A 32 4.99 0.28 -4.68
CA VAL A 32 5.13 0.95 -3.39
C VAL A 32 6.38 1.80 -3.46
N VAL A 33 6.22 3.12 -3.26
CA VAL A 33 7.37 4.02 -3.20
C VAL A 33 8.14 3.75 -1.91
N PRO A 34 9.48 3.85 -1.93
CA PRO A 34 10.26 3.60 -0.72
C PRO A 34 9.83 4.51 0.42
N HIS A 35 9.50 3.91 1.57
CA HIS A 35 9.14 4.67 2.77
C HIS A 35 9.20 3.75 4.00
N ASP A 36 9.17 4.34 5.19
CA ASP A 36 9.32 3.60 6.44
C ASP A 36 8.20 3.84 7.47
N GLU A 37 7.22 4.67 7.18
CA GLU A 37 6.11 4.96 8.10
C GLU A 37 6.54 5.52 9.45
N LEU A 38 7.67 6.22 9.48
CA LEU A 38 8.14 6.91 10.69
C LEU A 38 7.80 8.40 10.69
N GLY A 39 7.25 8.91 9.57
CA GLY A 39 6.86 10.29 9.45
C GLY A 39 5.72 10.65 10.39
N GLU A 40 5.64 11.94 10.74
CA GLU A 40 4.55 12.45 11.55
C GLU A 40 3.22 12.25 10.84
N GLY A 41 2.25 11.68 11.54
CA GLY A 41 0.93 11.40 10.97
C GLY A 41 0.86 10.09 10.19
N GLU A 42 1.96 9.39 10.09
CA GLU A 42 2.01 8.08 9.45
C GLU A 42 2.00 6.99 10.51
N GLN A 43 3.08 6.28 10.75
CA GLN A 43 3.21 5.26 11.79
C GLN A 43 2.21 4.12 11.66
N GLN A 44 1.89 3.76 10.41
CA GLN A 44 0.95 2.68 10.15
C GLN A 44 1.67 1.35 9.99
N GLU A 45 1.04 0.31 10.49
CA GLU A 45 1.36 -1.03 10.03
C GLU A 45 0.56 -1.29 8.76
N GLU A 46 1.13 -2.02 7.82
CA GLU A 46 0.51 -2.25 6.53
C GLU A 46 0.58 -3.72 6.14
N LEU A 47 -0.54 -4.20 5.62
CA LEU A 47 -0.64 -5.53 5.03
C LEU A 47 -0.76 -5.35 3.52
N TYR A 48 0.12 -6.02 2.79
CA TYR A 48 0.13 -5.99 1.34
C TYR A 48 -0.32 -7.35 0.80
N LEU A 49 -1.29 -7.35 -0.10
CA LEU A 49 -1.80 -8.55 -0.74
C LEU A 49 -1.66 -8.41 -2.25
N VAL A 50 -0.99 -9.35 -2.89
CA VAL A 50 -0.96 -9.41 -4.35
C VAL A 50 -2.26 -10.06 -4.82
N VAL A 51 -3.03 -9.32 -5.60
CA VAL A 51 -4.31 -9.80 -6.15
C VAL A 51 -4.08 -10.40 -7.54
N GLU A 52 -3.20 -9.80 -8.32
CA GLU A 52 -2.91 -10.20 -9.68
C GLU A 52 -1.45 -9.87 -10.00
N GLY A 53 -0.83 -10.67 -10.83
CA GLY A 53 0.54 -10.45 -11.24
C GLY A 53 1.55 -10.97 -10.23
N ARG A 54 2.66 -10.27 -10.08
CA ARG A 54 3.73 -10.65 -9.15
C ARG A 54 4.50 -9.40 -8.76
N ALA A 55 4.92 -9.34 -7.50
CA ALA A 55 5.62 -8.17 -6.97
C ALA A 55 6.89 -8.59 -6.24
N ARG A 56 7.93 -7.76 -6.35
CA ARG A 56 9.15 -7.92 -5.56
C ARG A 56 9.22 -6.79 -4.55
N PHE A 57 9.21 -7.17 -3.28
CA PHE A 57 9.36 -6.25 -2.17
C PHE A 57 10.80 -6.26 -1.68
N VAL A 58 11.27 -5.10 -1.25
CA VAL A 58 12.51 -4.99 -0.47
C VAL A 58 12.13 -4.36 0.86
N CYS A 59 12.34 -5.11 1.95
CA CYS A 59 11.99 -4.69 3.30
C CYS A 59 13.24 -4.71 4.16
N ASP A 60 13.71 -3.53 4.57
CA ASP A 60 14.96 -3.39 5.34
C ASP A 60 16.12 -4.16 4.69
N GLY A 61 16.21 -4.07 3.36
CA GLY A 61 17.25 -4.74 2.60
C GLY A 61 16.99 -6.19 2.25
N GLU A 62 15.94 -6.80 2.76
CA GLU A 62 15.57 -8.17 2.42
C GLU A 62 14.58 -8.20 1.27
N THR A 63 14.84 -9.06 0.30
CA THR A 63 14.02 -9.19 -0.89
C THR A 63 13.05 -10.35 -0.76
N VAL A 64 11.77 -10.07 -1.04
CA VAL A 64 10.70 -11.08 -1.02
C VAL A 64 9.86 -10.91 -2.26
N GLU A 65 9.60 -12.01 -2.98
CA GLU A 65 8.68 -11.99 -4.11
C GLU A 65 7.36 -12.60 -3.69
N LEU A 66 6.28 -11.93 -4.06
CA LEU A 66 4.91 -12.37 -3.76
C LEU A 66 4.15 -12.67 -5.04
N GLU A 67 3.40 -13.75 -5.00
CA GLU A 67 2.47 -14.16 -6.05
C GLU A 67 1.04 -13.94 -5.59
N PRO A 68 0.04 -14.05 -6.50
CA PRO A 68 -1.35 -13.81 -6.13
C PRO A 68 -1.78 -14.65 -4.93
N GLY A 69 -2.44 -14.00 -3.98
CA GLY A 69 -2.90 -14.63 -2.75
C GLY A 69 -1.88 -14.61 -1.62
N GLU A 70 -0.65 -14.18 -1.89
CA GLU A 70 0.37 -14.07 -0.85
C GLU A 70 0.36 -12.67 -0.26
N VAL A 71 0.71 -12.57 1.02
CA VAL A 71 0.67 -11.33 1.77
C VAL A 71 2.02 -11.04 2.42
N LEU A 72 2.27 -9.75 2.63
CA LEU A 72 3.43 -9.28 3.39
C LEU A 72 2.95 -8.26 4.42
N PHE A 73 3.42 -8.41 5.64
CA PHE A 73 3.10 -7.47 6.71
C PHE A 73 4.33 -6.64 7.05
N ALA A 74 4.15 -5.33 7.08
CA ALA A 74 5.23 -4.40 7.43
C ALA A 74 4.80 -3.55 8.63
N ARG A 75 5.61 -3.60 9.70
CA ARG A 75 5.41 -2.76 10.89
C ARG A 75 5.90 -1.34 10.60
N PRO A 76 5.45 -0.35 11.38
CA PRO A 76 6.06 0.98 11.33
C PRO A 76 7.57 0.86 11.58
N GLY A 77 8.35 1.60 10.83
CA GLY A 77 9.80 1.56 10.96
C GLY A 77 10.50 0.65 9.98
N VAL A 78 9.79 -0.31 9.41
CA VAL A 78 10.36 -1.15 8.35
C VAL A 78 10.35 -0.34 7.05
N ARG A 79 11.54 -0.14 6.48
CA ARG A 79 11.62 0.52 5.17
C ARG A 79 11.22 -0.47 4.10
N ARG A 80 10.25 -0.09 3.29
CA ARG A 80 9.69 -0.99 2.27
C ARG A 80 9.55 -0.29 0.93
N GLU A 81 9.67 -1.08 -0.12
CA GLU A 81 9.39 -0.67 -1.48
C GLU A 81 8.98 -1.91 -2.27
N ALA A 82 8.31 -1.71 -3.38
CA ALA A 82 7.91 -2.83 -4.24
C ALA A 82 7.88 -2.43 -5.70
N VAL A 83 8.23 -3.39 -6.56
CA VAL A 83 8.25 -3.26 -8.01
C VAL A 83 7.37 -4.34 -8.60
N ALA A 84 6.59 -3.98 -9.62
CA ALA A 84 5.80 -4.95 -10.37
C ALA A 84 6.72 -5.82 -11.23
N LEU A 85 6.51 -7.14 -11.17
CA LEU A 85 7.26 -8.10 -11.97
C LEU A 85 6.47 -8.64 -13.15
N ALA A 86 5.22 -8.25 -13.28
CA ALA A 86 4.34 -8.65 -14.37
C ALA A 86 3.43 -7.49 -14.76
N SER A 87 2.78 -7.61 -15.90
CA SER A 87 1.84 -6.61 -16.41
C SER A 87 0.49 -7.25 -16.66
N PRO A 88 -0.59 -6.86 -15.95
CA PRO A 88 -0.56 -5.93 -14.83
C PRO A 88 -0.22 -6.64 -13.52
N THR A 89 0.21 -5.87 -12.53
CA THR A 89 0.29 -6.34 -11.16
C THR A 89 -0.62 -5.46 -10.32
N MET A 90 -1.49 -6.07 -9.54
CA MET A 90 -2.41 -5.37 -8.66
C MET A 90 -2.13 -5.73 -7.22
N LEU A 91 -2.02 -4.71 -6.38
CA LEU A 91 -1.70 -4.82 -4.98
C LEU A 91 -2.81 -4.17 -4.16
N LEU A 92 -3.30 -4.87 -3.14
CA LEU A 92 -4.22 -4.31 -2.17
C LEU A 92 -3.44 -4.04 -0.89
N ILE A 93 -3.62 -2.86 -0.32
CA ILE A 93 -2.90 -2.45 0.88
C ILE A 93 -3.93 -2.08 1.94
N VAL A 94 -3.79 -2.69 3.13
CA VAL A 94 -4.62 -2.39 4.28
C VAL A 94 -3.71 -1.90 5.40
N GLY A 95 -4.04 -0.78 6.01
CA GLY A 95 -3.19 -0.22 7.05
C GLY A 95 -3.95 0.51 8.13
N GLY A 96 -3.25 0.73 9.24
CA GLY A 96 -3.74 1.48 10.37
C GLY A 96 -2.65 1.59 11.43
N ARG A 97 -2.86 2.47 12.41
CA ARG A 97 -1.91 2.63 13.50
C ARG A 97 -2.19 1.57 14.57
N PRO A 98 -1.17 0.85 15.01
CA PRO A 98 -1.35 -0.17 16.05
C PRO A 98 -2.00 0.42 17.30
N GLY A 99 -3.06 -0.22 17.78
CA GLY A 99 -3.71 0.14 19.04
C GLY A 99 -4.49 1.44 19.02
N GLU A 100 -4.66 2.07 17.88
CA GLU A 100 -5.38 3.33 17.78
C GLU A 100 -6.56 3.22 16.81
N ALA A 101 -7.56 4.08 17.01
CA ALA A 101 -8.62 4.22 16.03
C ALA A 101 -8.02 4.77 14.73
N TYR A 102 -8.48 4.28 13.61
CA TYR A 102 -7.95 4.72 12.33
C TYR A 102 -8.24 6.20 12.10
N SER A 103 -7.20 6.91 11.65
CA SER A 103 -7.30 8.30 11.22
C SER A 103 -6.54 8.42 9.91
N PRO A 104 -7.19 8.85 8.82
CA PRO A 104 -6.48 8.99 7.54
C PRO A 104 -5.35 9.99 7.65
N PRO A 105 -4.21 9.75 6.98
CA PRO A 105 -3.15 10.75 6.92
C PRO A 105 -3.64 11.98 6.16
N ILE A 106 -2.97 13.11 6.38
CA ILE A 106 -3.39 14.39 5.79
C ILE A 106 -3.53 14.30 4.28
N TRP A 107 -2.59 13.65 3.62
CA TRP A 107 -2.63 13.52 2.16
C TRP A 107 -3.83 12.72 1.68
N ALA A 108 -4.34 11.80 2.51
CA ALA A 108 -5.49 10.96 2.16
C ALA A 108 -6.81 11.62 2.54
N SER A 109 -6.79 12.57 3.48
CA SER A 109 -8.02 13.24 3.93
C SER A 109 -8.62 14.13 2.84
N ASP A 110 -7.82 14.52 1.86
CA ASP A 110 -8.30 15.32 0.74
C ASP A 110 -8.94 14.48 -0.36
N TRP A 111 -8.81 13.18 -0.28
CA TRP A 111 -9.42 12.27 -1.24
C TRP A 111 -10.91 12.18 -0.98
N ARG A 112 -11.67 12.38 -2.01
CA ARG A 112 -13.11 12.36 -1.91
C ARG A 112 -13.71 11.37 -2.86
N THR A 113 -14.79 10.77 -2.40
CA THR A 113 -15.68 10.07 -3.33
C THR A 113 -16.50 11.10 -4.05
N PRO A 114 -17.12 10.77 -5.18
CA PRO A 114 -17.98 11.70 -5.88
C PRO A 114 -19.13 12.24 -5.03
N ASP A 115 -19.47 11.57 -3.95
CA ASP A 115 -20.59 11.95 -3.08
C ASP A 115 -20.16 12.75 -1.85
N ASP A 116 -18.90 12.97 -1.69
CA ASP A 116 -18.38 13.72 -0.53
C ASP A 116 -18.61 15.22 -0.68
#